data_1149182ca1d7df87e310ed928bedbba2
#
_entry.id   1149182ca1d7df87e310ed928bedbba2
#
_cell.length_a   1.000
_cell.length_b   1.000
_cell.length_c   1.000
_cell.angle_alpha   90.00
_cell.angle_beta   90.00
_cell.angle_gamma   90.00
#
_symmetry.space_group_name_H-M   'P 1'
#
loop_
_entity.id
_entity.type
_entity.pdbx_description
1 polymer ?
#
loop_
_entity_poly.entity_id
_entity_poly.type
_entity_poly.pdbx_seq_one_letter_code
_entity_poly.pdbx_strand_id
1 'polypeptide(L)'
;MSILTPDRRSLLKGGATMLAAAATMSSEQLLGYAKAWAQTAQWKPEAGAKINMLRWKRFVEAEDVAFMKIVDAFQKANNITINVSNESYDDIQPKASVAANTGQGLDMVWGLYSLPFLFPSKCTDMSDVAEYLGQKCGGWSASGEAYGKLDGKWIGVPVAATGGLVNYRMSAAEKAGHKEFPKDLGGFADLIKGMNKNGTPAGMAIGHASGDANGWLHWALWAHGGNLIDKDNKVVLNSPETAKALEYVKGLYDDFIPGTASWNDSSNNKAFLAGQLHLTVNGISIYVTARKENPQIAEDMNHAHLPAGVDGKTRELNLSFPVLVFNFTKYPQACKAFTAFLLEPNQYNPWIEAAQGYLSPFLLDYTKNPIWTSDPKNTPYRDVAVLAQTPAGIGQMGENAAAAIADFVLVDMFANYCTGREDAKTAMASAERSAKRIFR
;
A
#
# COMPACT_ATOMS: atom_id res chain seq x y z
N MET A 1 -46.40 29.22 5.46
CA MET A 1 -44.99 28.96 5.86
C MET A 1 -44.39 28.06 4.82
N SER A 2 -43.63 28.64 3.87
CA SER A 2 -43.02 27.93 2.74
C SER A 2 -41.66 27.42 3.17
N ILE A 3 -41.46 26.11 3.15
CA ILE A 3 -40.18 25.46 3.45
C ILE A 3 -39.33 25.59 2.18
N LEU A 4 -38.31 26.45 2.23
CA LEU A 4 -37.29 26.58 1.20
C LEU A 4 -36.41 25.34 1.22
N THR A 5 -36.52 24.50 0.20
CA THR A 5 -35.54 23.44 -0.08
C THR A 5 -34.27 24.07 -0.66
N PRO A 6 -33.08 23.78 -0.10
CA PRO A 6 -31.85 24.34 -0.65
C PRO A 6 -31.57 23.82 -2.06
N ASP A 7 -31.22 24.75 -2.95
CA ASP A 7 -30.89 24.48 -4.35
C ASP A 7 -29.62 23.60 -4.46
N ARG A 8 -29.65 22.58 -5.32
CA ARG A 8 -28.52 21.66 -5.60
C ARG A 8 -27.23 22.39 -5.98
N ARG A 9 -27.31 23.60 -6.53
CA ARG A 9 -26.13 24.43 -6.84
C ARG A 9 -25.45 25.04 -5.63
N SER A 10 -26.15 25.26 -4.53
CA SER A 10 -25.57 25.77 -3.28
C SER A 10 -24.85 24.69 -2.49
N LEU A 11 -25.26 23.40 -2.61
CA LEU A 11 -24.56 22.25 -2.03
C LEU A 11 -23.25 21.95 -2.75
N LEU A 12 -23.18 22.13 -4.07
CA LEU A 12 -21.96 21.95 -4.87
C LEU A 12 -20.89 23.04 -4.61
N LYS A 13 -21.31 24.26 -4.30
CA LYS A 13 -20.40 25.35 -3.92
C LYS A 13 -19.89 25.22 -2.48
N GLY A 14 -20.67 24.64 -1.58
CA GLY A 14 -20.24 24.33 -0.19
C GLY A 14 -19.22 23.20 -0.11
N GLY A 15 -19.35 22.17 -0.92
CA GLY A 15 -18.42 21.03 -0.96
C GLY A 15 -17.03 21.37 -1.49
N ALA A 16 -16.94 22.21 -2.52
CA ALA A 16 -15.66 22.63 -3.10
C ALA A 16 -14.87 23.60 -2.20
N THR A 17 -15.57 24.34 -1.31
CA THR A 17 -14.92 25.30 -0.39
C THR A 17 -14.48 24.66 0.93
N MET A 18 -15.06 23.52 1.34
CA MET A 18 -14.61 22.80 2.53
C MET A 18 -13.36 21.95 2.31
N LEU A 19 -13.07 21.51 1.09
CA LEU A 19 -11.83 20.82 0.74
C LEU A 19 -10.58 21.74 0.70
N ALA A 20 -10.77 23.05 0.66
CA ALA A 20 -9.68 24.03 0.69
C ALA A 20 -9.28 24.47 2.11
N ALA A 21 -9.97 24.02 3.15
CA ALA A 21 -9.73 24.40 4.54
C ALA A 21 -9.16 23.26 5.41
N ALA A 22 -8.64 22.18 4.84
CA ALA A 22 -7.69 21.32 5.53
C ALA A 22 -6.43 22.18 5.73
N ALA A 23 -6.32 22.80 6.91
CA ALA A 23 -5.25 23.71 7.25
C ALA A 23 -3.93 22.94 7.29
N THR A 24 -3.27 22.84 6.14
CA THR A 24 -1.87 22.46 6.11
C THR A 24 -1.13 23.45 6.97
N MET A 25 -0.50 23.00 8.06
CA MET A 25 0.35 23.86 8.89
C MET A 25 1.28 24.67 7.98
N SER A 26 1.39 25.96 8.23
CA SER A 26 2.38 26.79 7.54
C SER A 26 3.78 26.24 7.82
N SER A 27 4.73 26.50 6.93
CA SER A 27 6.12 26.07 7.14
C SER A 27 6.71 26.66 8.44
N GLU A 28 6.28 27.85 8.86
CA GLU A 28 6.70 28.49 10.10
C GLU A 28 6.12 27.78 11.34
N GLN A 29 4.84 27.42 11.32
CA GLN A 29 4.19 26.66 12.40
C GLN A 29 4.86 25.29 12.56
N LEU A 30 5.10 24.60 11.46
CA LEU A 30 5.76 23.30 11.47
C LEU A 30 7.20 23.38 11.97
N LEU A 31 7.94 24.43 11.58
CA LEU A 31 9.29 24.67 12.12
C LEU A 31 9.27 24.99 13.61
N GLY A 32 8.31 25.82 14.06
CA GLY A 32 8.13 26.10 15.49
C GLY A 32 7.87 24.84 16.30
N TYR A 33 7.00 23.98 15.80
CA TYR A 33 6.73 22.68 16.40
C TYR A 33 7.96 21.77 16.39
N ALA A 34 8.68 21.67 15.26
CA ALA A 34 9.89 20.87 15.16
C ALA A 34 10.99 21.31 16.16
N LYS A 35 11.17 22.60 16.35
CA LYS A 35 12.10 23.15 17.36
C LYS A 35 11.69 22.79 18.79
N ALA A 36 10.40 22.91 19.13
CA ALA A 36 9.90 22.54 20.45
C ALA A 36 10.04 21.03 20.69
N TRP A 37 9.69 20.21 19.71
CA TRP A 37 9.86 18.76 19.78
C TRP A 37 11.34 18.35 19.95
N ALA A 38 12.26 18.96 19.20
CA ALA A 38 13.70 18.68 19.28
C ALA A 38 14.30 18.93 20.68
N GLN A 39 13.71 19.88 21.44
CA GLN A 39 14.15 20.14 22.81
C GLN A 39 13.80 18.99 23.77
N THR A 40 12.63 18.38 23.61
CA THR A 40 12.07 17.38 24.52
C THR A 40 12.27 15.93 24.04
N ALA A 41 12.57 15.71 22.75
CA ALA A 41 12.78 14.38 22.19
C ALA A 41 13.92 13.63 22.90
N GLN A 42 13.71 12.33 23.12
CA GLN A 42 14.74 11.47 23.73
C GLN A 42 15.89 11.15 22.75
N TRP A 43 15.61 11.13 21.44
CA TRP A 43 16.63 10.92 20.41
C TRP A 43 17.23 12.26 20.02
N LYS A 44 18.52 12.43 20.22
CA LYS A 44 19.24 13.65 19.83
C LYS A 44 20.08 13.34 18.59
N PRO A 45 19.75 13.95 17.43
CA PRO A 45 20.53 13.79 16.23
C PRO A 45 22.01 14.06 16.43
N GLU A 46 22.86 13.29 15.81
CA GLU A 46 24.30 13.53 15.76
C GLU A 46 24.60 14.88 15.10
N ALA A 47 25.51 15.64 15.63
CA ALA A 47 25.83 16.99 15.15
C ALA A 47 26.26 16.96 13.69
N GLY A 48 25.59 17.75 12.85
CA GLY A 48 25.88 17.82 11.41
C GLY A 48 25.57 16.54 10.64
N ALA A 49 24.67 15.69 11.13
CA ALA A 49 24.25 14.45 10.47
C ALA A 49 23.78 14.71 9.03
N LYS A 50 24.13 13.77 8.15
CA LYS A 50 23.75 13.80 6.72
C LYS A 50 23.12 12.45 6.37
N ILE A 51 21.80 12.37 6.47
CA ILE A 51 21.02 11.15 6.21
C ILE A 51 20.74 11.04 4.72
N ASN A 52 21.01 9.88 4.13
CA ASN A 52 20.60 9.52 2.78
C ASN A 52 19.37 8.59 2.89
N MET A 53 18.23 9.08 2.44
CA MET A 53 16.95 8.39 2.49
C MET A 53 16.47 8.04 1.09
N LEU A 54 16.14 6.76 0.88
CA LEU A 54 15.50 6.28 -0.33
C LEU A 54 14.00 6.13 -0.10
N ARG A 55 13.18 6.63 -1.03
CA ARG A 55 11.73 6.37 -1.10
C ARG A 55 11.28 6.31 -2.56
N TRP A 56 10.05 5.82 -2.81
CA TRP A 56 9.52 5.81 -4.17
C TRP A 56 8.91 7.16 -4.56
N LYS A 57 8.86 7.44 -5.85
CA LYS A 57 8.17 8.58 -6.42
C LYS A 57 6.66 8.45 -6.18
N ARG A 58 6.04 9.47 -5.60
CA ARG A 58 4.64 9.44 -5.18
C ARG A 58 3.64 9.54 -6.33
N PHE A 59 2.49 8.89 -6.15
CA PHE A 59 1.35 9.02 -7.05
C PHE A 59 0.45 10.21 -6.69
N VAL A 60 0.53 10.73 -5.46
CA VAL A 60 -0.22 11.89 -4.98
C VAL A 60 0.77 13.01 -4.70
N GLU A 61 0.80 14.02 -5.58
CA GLU A 61 1.75 15.14 -5.50
C GLU A 61 1.67 15.91 -4.18
N ALA A 62 0.45 16.16 -3.68
CA ALA A 62 0.24 16.89 -2.43
C ALA A 62 0.84 16.17 -1.22
N GLU A 63 0.88 14.83 -1.23
CA GLU A 63 1.55 14.02 -0.21
C GLU A 63 3.05 14.29 -0.20
N ASP A 64 3.69 14.31 -1.38
CA ASP A 64 5.13 14.56 -1.49
C ASP A 64 5.49 15.97 -1.01
N VAL A 65 4.71 16.97 -1.40
CA VAL A 65 4.89 18.36 -0.95
C VAL A 65 4.79 18.47 0.59
N ALA A 66 3.80 17.79 1.19
CA ALA A 66 3.64 17.79 2.64
C ALA A 66 4.81 17.08 3.35
N PHE A 67 5.22 15.92 2.84
CA PHE A 67 6.38 15.20 3.35
C PHE A 67 7.65 16.05 3.30
N MET A 68 7.95 16.71 2.18
CA MET A 68 9.14 17.55 2.05
C MET A 68 9.12 18.75 2.97
N LYS A 69 7.95 19.30 3.32
CA LYS A 69 7.83 20.33 4.38
C LYS A 69 8.20 19.78 5.76
N ILE A 70 7.80 18.54 6.07
CA ILE A 70 8.18 17.87 7.32
C ILE A 70 9.69 17.66 7.39
N VAL A 71 10.29 17.18 6.30
CA VAL A 71 11.76 17.02 6.16
C VAL A 71 12.46 18.37 6.40
N ASP A 72 12.03 19.42 5.72
CA ASP A 72 12.64 20.76 5.82
C ASP A 72 12.56 21.33 7.26
N ALA A 73 11.41 21.20 7.91
CA ALA A 73 11.22 21.65 9.29
C ALA A 73 12.13 20.88 10.26
N PHE A 74 12.22 19.56 10.11
CA PHE A 74 13.07 18.72 10.96
C PHE A 74 14.56 19.02 10.77
N GLN A 75 15.02 19.16 9.52
CA GLN A 75 16.40 19.52 9.20
C GLN A 75 16.81 20.84 9.86
N LYS A 76 15.99 21.89 9.68
CA LYS A 76 16.25 23.24 10.23
C LYS A 76 16.23 23.24 11.76
N ALA A 77 15.33 22.47 12.38
CA ALA A 77 15.23 22.40 13.84
C ALA A 77 16.44 21.73 14.48
N ASN A 78 17.07 20.77 13.78
CA ASN A 78 18.16 19.94 14.32
C ASN A 78 19.53 20.25 13.71
N ASN A 79 19.63 21.20 12.79
CA ASN A 79 20.86 21.55 12.07
C ASN A 79 21.55 20.32 11.39
N ILE A 80 20.75 19.53 10.68
CA ILE A 80 21.19 18.35 9.95
C ILE A 80 20.73 18.42 8.48
N THR A 81 21.11 17.44 7.68
CA THR A 81 20.67 17.30 6.29
C THR A 81 20.01 15.95 6.08
N ILE A 82 18.88 15.90 5.37
CA ILE A 82 18.24 14.66 4.88
C ILE A 82 18.15 14.76 3.36
N ASN A 83 18.94 13.94 2.66
CA ASN A 83 18.92 13.81 1.22
C ASN A 83 17.88 12.75 0.84
N VAL A 84 16.75 13.17 0.27
CA VAL A 84 15.67 12.26 -0.15
C VAL A 84 15.85 11.93 -1.64
N SER A 85 16.02 10.64 -1.96
CA SER A 85 16.02 10.13 -3.33
C SER A 85 14.68 9.47 -3.62
N ASN A 86 13.98 9.90 -4.67
CA ASN A 86 12.72 9.33 -5.12
C ASN A 86 12.95 8.46 -6.37
N GLU A 87 12.57 7.18 -6.29
CA GLU A 87 12.77 6.19 -7.36
C GLU A 87 11.44 5.52 -7.76
N SER A 88 11.43 4.72 -8.82
CA SER A 88 10.28 3.87 -9.14
C SER A 88 10.08 2.78 -8.08
N TYR A 89 8.89 2.20 -8.00
CA TYR A 89 8.66 1.05 -7.08
C TYR A 89 9.65 -0.08 -7.35
N ASP A 90 9.91 -0.37 -8.62
CA ASP A 90 10.77 -1.48 -9.05
C ASP A 90 12.25 -1.27 -8.64
N ASP A 91 12.67 -0.03 -8.37
CA ASP A 91 14.06 0.30 -8.01
C ASP A 91 14.32 0.27 -6.50
N ILE A 92 13.27 0.30 -5.65
CA ILE A 92 13.44 0.41 -4.19
C ILE A 92 14.19 -0.79 -3.63
N GLN A 93 13.71 -2.01 -3.92
CA GLN A 93 14.33 -3.23 -3.39
C GLN A 93 15.76 -3.45 -3.92
N PRO A 94 16.05 -3.35 -5.25
CA PRO A 94 17.40 -3.49 -5.74
C PRO A 94 18.40 -2.51 -5.12
N LYS A 95 18.02 -1.23 -4.97
CA LYS A 95 18.90 -0.21 -4.35
C LYS A 95 19.10 -0.47 -2.86
N ALA A 96 18.06 -0.88 -2.13
CA ALA A 96 18.16 -1.30 -0.73
C ALA A 96 19.07 -2.52 -0.58
N SER A 97 18.96 -3.52 -1.48
CA SER A 97 19.82 -4.71 -1.49
C SER A 97 21.30 -4.36 -1.71
N VAL A 98 21.59 -3.44 -2.62
CA VAL A 98 22.97 -2.95 -2.84
C VAL A 98 23.50 -2.30 -1.56
N ALA A 99 22.73 -1.42 -0.91
CA ALA A 99 23.16 -0.78 0.33
C ALA A 99 23.38 -1.79 1.46
N ALA A 100 22.44 -2.75 1.64
CA ALA A 100 22.57 -3.81 2.64
C ALA A 100 23.82 -4.68 2.44
N ASN A 101 24.13 -5.04 1.19
CA ASN A 101 25.27 -5.90 0.86
C ASN A 101 26.62 -5.17 0.96
N THR A 102 26.66 -3.89 0.55
CA THR A 102 27.89 -3.10 0.58
C THR A 102 28.16 -2.43 1.94
N GLY A 103 27.15 -2.31 2.80
CA GLY A 103 27.24 -1.62 4.08
C GLY A 103 27.42 -0.10 3.95
N GLN A 104 26.92 0.52 2.88
CA GLN A 104 27.09 1.94 2.64
C GLN A 104 26.04 2.51 1.67
N GLY A 105 26.00 3.84 1.55
CA GLY A 105 25.20 4.57 0.56
C GLY A 105 23.88 5.09 1.10
N LEU A 106 23.06 4.26 1.69
CA LEU A 106 21.78 4.64 2.28
C LEU A 106 21.80 4.48 3.81
N ASP A 107 21.18 5.40 4.51
CA ASP A 107 20.97 5.34 5.96
C ASP A 107 19.57 4.82 6.29
N MET A 108 18.57 5.26 5.51
CA MET A 108 17.16 4.91 5.67
C MET A 108 16.55 4.51 4.35
N VAL A 109 15.63 3.55 4.39
CA VAL A 109 14.79 3.21 3.23
C VAL A 109 13.32 3.21 3.66
N TRP A 110 12.51 3.91 2.94
CA TRP A 110 11.07 3.74 3.00
C TRP A 110 10.69 2.62 2.03
N GLY A 111 10.52 1.44 2.60
CA GLY A 111 10.36 0.20 1.85
C GLY A 111 8.93 -0.07 1.40
N LEU A 112 8.80 -1.17 0.70
CA LEU A 112 7.54 -1.74 0.24
C LEU A 112 7.33 -3.09 0.90
N TYR A 113 6.10 -3.40 1.27
CA TYR A 113 5.72 -4.65 1.93
C TYR A 113 6.63 -4.98 3.14
N SER A 114 7.34 -6.06 3.06
CA SER A 114 8.19 -6.65 4.09
C SER A 114 9.68 -6.41 3.86
N LEU A 115 10.07 -5.32 3.19
CA LEU A 115 11.48 -5.03 2.86
C LEU A 115 12.44 -5.17 4.06
N PRO A 116 12.13 -4.73 5.31
CA PRO A 116 13.03 -4.93 6.45
C PRO A 116 13.37 -6.40 6.71
N PHE A 117 12.44 -7.31 6.41
CA PHE A 117 12.63 -8.75 6.61
C PHE A 117 13.59 -9.40 5.61
N LEU A 118 13.91 -8.73 4.49
CA LEU A 118 14.98 -9.19 3.58
C LEU A 118 16.38 -8.98 4.17
N PHE A 119 16.51 -8.09 5.15
CA PHE A 119 17.81 -7.69 5.70
C PHE A 119 17.77 -7.60 7.23
N PRO A 120 17.21 -8.57 7.99
CA PRO A 120 16.95 -8.39 9.41
C PRO A 120 18.23 -8.11 10.20
N SER A 121 19.33 -8.77 9.85
CA SER A 121 20.64 -8.55 10.48
C SER A 121 21.31 -7.21 10.14
N LYS A 122 20.75 -6.46 9.16
CA LYS A 122 21.24 -5.14 8.75
C LYS A 122 20.36 -4.01 9.25
N CYS A 123 19.24 -4.31 9.90
CA CYS A 123 18.33 -3.31 10.46
C CYS A 123 18.79 -2.84 11.84
N THR A 124 18.66 -1.56 12.10
CA THR A 124 18.77 -0.98 13.44
C THR A 124 17.54 -1.40 14.26
N ASP A 125 17.72 -1.71 15.53
CA ASP A 125 16.61 -1.91 16.47
C ASP A 125 15.87 -0.58 16.67
N MET A 126 14.60 -0.54 16.25
CA MET A 126 13.70 0.62 16.31
C MET A 126 12.64 0.46 17.41
N SER A 127 12.82 -0.49 18.34
CA SER A 127 11.82 -0.82 19.39
C SER A 127 11.50 0.38 20.26
N ASP A 128 12.48 1.16 20.67
CA ASP A 128 12.29 2.39 21.46
C ASP A 128 11.41 3.43 20.72
N VAL A 129 11.57 3.60 19.42
CA VAL A 129 10.76 4.50 18.60
C VAL A 129 9.34 3.98 18.44
N ALA A 130 9.20 2.70 18.10
CA ALA A 130 7.91 2.09 17.85
C ALA A 130 7.07 1.99 19.12
N GLU A 131 7.66 1.66 20.26
CA GLU A 131 6.98 1.61 21.56
C GLU A 131 6.51 3.01 22.00
N TYR A 132 7.37 4.02 21.85
CA TYR A 132 6.99 5.42 22.10
C TYR A 132 5.79 5.84 21.26
N LEU A 133 5.82 5.57 19.95
CA LEU A 133 4.72 5.91 19.04
C LEU A 133 3.45 5.14 19.38
N GLY A 134 3.56 3.85 19.67
CA GLY A 134 2.43 3.02 20.07
C GLY A 134 1.75 3.55 21.34
N GLN A 135 2.51 3.90 22.37
CA GLN A 135 1.98 4.49 23.60
C GLN A 135 1.30 5.84 23.38
N LYS A 136 1.85 6.66 22.47
CA LYS A 136 1.37 8.01 22.21
C LYS A 136 0.16 8.08 21.26
N CYS A 137 0.05 7.14 20.33
CA CYS A 137 -0.88 7.22 19.19
C CYS A 137 -1.90 6.06 19.18
N GLY A 138 -2.35 5.59 20.33
CA GLY A 138 -3.46 4.65 20.48
C GLY A 138 -3.11 3.17 20.24
N GLY A 139 -1.83 2.84 20.11
CA GLY A 139 -1.34 1.49 19.87
C GLY A 139 -1.15 1.18 18.38
N TRP A 140 -0.37 0.15 18.12
CA TRP A 140 -0.22 -0.43 16.79
C TRP A 140 -1.34 -1.42 16.50
N SER A 141 -1.79 -1.49 15.26
CA SER A 141 -2.61 -2.61 14.79
C SER A 141 -1.79 -3.92 14.80
N ALA A 142 -2.47 -5.07 14.86
CA ALA A 142 -1.80 -6.37 14.78
C ALA A 142 -0.98 -6.53 13.48
N SER A 143 -1.50 -6.00 12.37
CA SER A 143 -0.80 -5.96 11.08
C SER A 143 0.45 -5.05 11.15
N GLY A 144 0.38 -3.91 11.83
CA GLY A 144 1.53 -3.04 12.05
C GLY A 144 2.64 -3.75 12.80
N GLU A 145 2.31 -4.48 13.86
CA GLU A 145 3.29 -5.31 14.57
C GLU A 145 3.88 -6.41 13.66
N ALA A 146 3.04 -7.08 12.86
CA ALA A 146 3.48 -8.14 11.97
C ALA A 146 4.41 -7.64 10.83
N TYR A 147 4.26 -6.39 10.39
CA TYR A 147 5.14 -5.77 9.39
C TYR A 147 6.38 -5.10 9.99
N GLY A 148 6.44 -4.90 11.29
CA GLY A 148 7.55 -4.20 11.97
C GLY A 148 8.43 -5.10 12.81
N LYS A 149 7.88 -6.18 13.41
CA LYS A 149 8.57 -7.00 14.41
C LYS A 149 9.09 -8.32 13.85
N LEU A 150 10.31 -8.65 14.25
CA LEU A 150 10.91 -10.00 14.12
C LEU A 150 11.54 -10.38 15.46
N ASP A 151 11.23 -11.56 15.99
CA ASP A 151 11.75 -12.08 17.26
C ASP A 151 11.63 -11.08 18.42
N GLY A 152 10.49 -10.38 18.48
CA GLY A 152 10.17 -9.40 19.52
C GLY A 152 10.81 -8.01 19.35
N LYS A 153 11.64 -7.80 18.33
CA LYS A 153 12.29 -6.50 18.04
C LYS A 153 11.67 -5.83 16.82
N TRP A 154 11.55 -4.53 16.86
CA TRP A 154 11.16 -3.75 15.69
C TRP A 154 12.35 -3.54 14.75
N ILE A 155 12.35 -4.26 13.64
CA ILE A 155 13.37 -4.14 12.57
C ILE A 155 12.99 -3.08 11.51
N GLY A 156 11.80 -2.53 11.61
CA GLY A 156 11.30 -1.41 10.81
C GLY A 156 10.08 -0.80 11.48
N VAL A 157 9.74 0.42 11.10
CA VAL A 157 8.55 1.14 11.59
C VAL A 157 7.55 1.27 10.45
N PRO A 158 6.40 0.57 10.48
CA PRO A 158 5.37 0.69 9.46
C PRO A 158 4.71 2.07 9.53
N VAL A 159 4.97 2.90 8.52
CA VAL A 159 4.46 4.28 8.49
C VAL A 159 3.00 4.32 8.08
N ALA A 160 2.65 3.59 7.03
CA ALA A 160 1.31 3.50 6.47
C ALA A 160 1.19 2.28 5.56
N ALA A 161 -0.01 2.04 5.04
CA ALA A 161 -0.24 1.20 3.88
C ALA A 161 -1.10 1.93 2.84
N THR A 162 -1.05 1.48 1.59
CA THR A 162 -2.08 1.82 0.60
C THR A 162 -2.84 0.58 0.22
N GLY A 163 -4.15 0.70 0.02
CA GLY A 163 -5.00 -0.43 -0.30
C GLY A 163 -4.96 -0.81 -1.76
N GLY A 164 -4.90 -2.11 -2.03
CA GLY A 164 -5.29 -2.67 -3.30
C GLY A 164 -6.80 -2.93 -3.34
N LEU A 165 -7.60 -1.89 -3.28
CA LEU A 165 -9.05 -1.98 -3.37
C LEU A 165 -9.53 -1.98 -4.82
N VAL A 166 -10.72 -2.51 -5.05
CA VAL A 166 -11.34 -2.40 -6.38
C VAL A 166 -11.78 -0.97 -6.62
N ASN A 167 -11.22 -0.36 -7.65
CA ASN A 167 -11.61 0.93 -8.21
C ASN A 167 -12.49 0.66 -9.43
N TYR A 168 -13.72 1.13 -9.47
CA TYR A 168 -14.64 0.83 -10.56
C TYR A 168 -15.54 2.01 -10.93
N ARG A 169 -16.03 2.00 -12.17
CA ARG A 169 -17.04 2.92 -12.67
C ARG A 169 -18.42 2.36 -12.33
N MET A 170 -19.20 3.09 -11.55
CA MET A 170 -20.57 2.67 -11.15
C MET A 170 -21.47 2.45 -12.34
N SER A 171 -21.43 3.34 -13.33
CA SER A 171 -22.22 3.22 -14.56
C SER A 171 -21.87 1.96 -15.36
N ALA A 172 -20.59 1.53 -15.38
CA ALA A 172 -20.17 0.32 -16.06
C ALA A 172 -20.61 -0.95 -15.32
N ALA A 173 -20.57 -0.93 -13.99
CA ALA A 173 -21.07 -2.03 -13.17
C ALA A 173 -22.60 -2.17 -13.30
N GLU A 174 -23.35 -1.07 -13.28
CA GLU A 174 -24.80 -1.10 -13.46
C GLU A 174 -25.18 -1.62 -14.87
N LYS A 175 -24.47 -1.19 -15.92
CA LYS A 175 -24.65 -1.70 -17.28
C LYS A 175 -24.35 -3.20 -17.38
N ALA A 176 -23.45 -3.72 -16.57
CA ALA A 176 -23.15 -5.14 -16.46
C ALA A 176 -24.17 -5.92 -15.58
N GLY A 177 -25.19 -5.24 -15.04
CA GLY A 177 -26.26 -5.85 -14.25
C GLY A 177 -26.06 -5.77 -12.73
N HIS A 178 -25.03 -5.08 -12.25
CA HIS A 178 -24.69 -4.97 -10.83
C HIS A 178 -24.90 -3.54 -10.31
N LYS A 179 -26.03 -3.30 -9.64
CA LYS A 179 -26.31 -2.01 -8.96
C LYS A 179 -25.48 -1.85 -7.68
N GLU A 180 -25.19 -2.96 -7.01
CA GLU A 180 -24.28 -3.02 -5.87
C GLU A 180 -23.06 -3.85 -6.25
N PHE A 181 -21.91 -3.51 -5.67
CA PHE A 181 -20.68 -4.26 -5.90
C PHE A 181 -20.80 -5.68 -5.30
N PRO A 182 -20.47 -6.75 -6.04
CA PRO A 182 -20.61 -8.12 -5.58
C PRO A 182 -19.65 -8.43 -4.41
N LYS A 183 -20.11 -9.24 -3.47
CA LYS A 183 -19.37 -9.58 -2.24
C LYS A 183 -18.77 -10.98 -2.26
N ASP A 184 -19.01 -11.75 -3.30
CA ASP A 184 -18.52 -13.13 -3.46
C ASP A 184 -17.82 -13.31 -4.81
N LEU A 185 -17.07 -14.41 -4.93
CA LEU A 185 -16.24 -14.73 -6.10
C LEU A 185 -17.05 -14.88 -7.38
N GLY A 186 -18.23 -15.50 -7.30
CA GLY A 186 -19.09 -15.73 -8.47
C GLY A 186 -19.62 -14.41 -9.03
N GLY A 187 -20.21 -13.58 -8.19
CA GLY A 187 -20.70 -12.26 -8.58
C GLY A 187 -19.60 -11.35 -9.14
N PHE A 188 -18.38 -11.45 -8.61
CA PHE A 188 -17.25 -10.68 -9.12
C PHE A 188 -16.82 -11.15 -10.53
N ALA A 189 -16.80 -12.45 -10.77
CA ALA A 189 -16.53 -12.98 -12.10
C ALA A 189 -17.63 -12.59 -13.10
N ASP A 190 -18.91 -12.66 -12.69
CA ASP A 190 -20.04 -12.26 -13.53
C ASP A 190 -19.99 -10.75 -13.88
N LEU A 191 -19.60 -9.91 -12.90
CA LEU A 191 -19.38 -8.47 -13.13
C LEU A 191 -18.31 -8.23 -14.22
N ILE A 192 -17.14 -8.83 -14.08
CA ILE A 192 -16.02 -8.66 -15.03
C ILE A 192 -16.41 -9.13 -16.43
N LYS A 193 -17.03 -10.29 -16.54
CA LYS A 193 -17.55 -10.84 -17.79
C LYS A 193 -18.62 -9.94 -18.41
N GLY A 194 -19.55 -9.45 -17.60
CA GLY A 194 -20.59 -8.51 -18.05
C GLY A 194 -20.00 -7.18 -18.55
N MET A 195 -19.00 -6.66 -17.86
CA MET A 195 -18.28 -5.44 -18.26
C MET A 195 -17.57 -5.63 -19.60
N ASN A 196 -16.84 -6.73 -19.79
CA ASN A 196 -16.18 -7.06 -21.06
C ASN A 196 -17.21 -7.14 -22.21
N LYS A 197 -18.29 -7.88 -22.02
CA LYS A 197 -19.38 -8.01 -23.00
C LYS A 197 -19.99 -6.66 -23.41
N ASN A 198 -20.04 -5.70 -22.49
CA ASN A 198 -20.60 -4.38 -22.72
C ASN A 198 -19.59 -3.36 -23.26
N GLY A 199 -18.35 -3.77 -23.58
CA GLY A 199 -17.29 -2.88 -24.06
C GLY A 199 -16.76 -1.90 -23.01
N THR A 200 -16.91 -2.23 -21.74
CA THR A 200 -16.38 -1.48 -20.58
C THR A 200 -15.44 -2.38 -19.76
N PRO A 201 -14.29 -2.81 -20.34
CA PRO A 201 -13.50 -3.90 -19.79
C PRO A 201 -12.89 -3.58 -18.42
N ALA A 202 -12.66 -4.65 -17.65
CA ALA A 202 -11.81 -4.67 -16.47
C ALA A 202 -10.35 -4.99 -16.84
N GLY A 203 -9.42 -4.75 -15.93
CA GLY A 203 -8.03 -5.19 -16.09
C GLY A 203 -7.23 -5.02 -14.81
N MET A 204 -6.42 -6.03 -14.52
CA MET A 204 -5.52 -6.05 -13.37
C MET A 204 -4.14 -6.52 -13.84
N ALA A 205 -3.08 -5.93 -13.29
CA ALA A 205 -1.72 -6.35 -13.62
C ALA A 205 -1.50 -7.82 -13.20
N ILE A 206 -0.94 -8.62 -14.09
CA ILE A 206 -0.46 -9.98 -13.78
C ILE A 206 1.02 -10.18 -14.12
N GLY A 207 1.73 -9.09 -14.51
CA GLY A 207 3.19 -9.05 -14.63
C GLY A 207 3.87 -8.61 -13.33
N HIS A 208 5.15 -8.27 -13.40
CA HIS A 208 5.94 -7.85 -12.24
C HIS A 208 5.60 -6.41 -11.77
N ALA A 209 4.32 -6.13 -11.52
CA ALA A 209 3.87 -4.92 -10.82
C ALA A 209 3.98 -5.16 -9.31
N SER A 210 4.93 -4.49 -8.67
CA SER A 210 5.31 -4.76 -7.27
C SER A 210 4.14 -4.59 -6.30
N GLY A 211 3.31 -3.55 -6.47
CA GLY A 211 2.13 -3.29 -5.65
C GLY A 211 0.92 -4.07 -6.16
N ASP A 212 0.50 -3.79 -7.38
CA ASP A 212 -0.79 -4.22 -7.89
C ASP A 212 -0.89 -5.75 -8.08
N ALA A 213 0.07 -6.36 -8.79
CA ALA A 213 0.01 -7.79 -9.08
C ALA A 213 0.12 -8.64 -7.82
N ASN A 214 1.07 -8.33 -6.93
CA ASN A 214 1.19 -9.02 -5.66
C ASN A 214 -0.10 -8.90 -4.83
N GLY A 215 -0.70 -7.71 -4.76
CA GLY A 215 -1.88 -7.46 -3.93
C GLY A 215 -3.04 -8.40 -4.28
N TRP A 216 -3.53 -8.33 -5.51
CA TRP A 216 -4.74 -9.07 -5.87
C TRP A 216 -4.51 -10.57 -6.14
N LEU A 217 -3.30 -10.99 -6.56
CA LEU A 217 -3.00 -12.40 -6.77
C LEU A 217 -2.83 -13.17 -5.45
N HIS A 218 -2.32 -12.53 -4.40
CA HIS A 218 -2.37 -13.11 -3.05
C HIS A 218 -3.80 -13.22 -2.55
N TRP A 219 -4.64 -12.20 -2.76
CA TRP A 219 -6.07 -12.31 -2.46
C TRP A 219 -6.70 -13.51 -3.19
N ALA A 220 -6.45 -13.65 -4.49
CA ALA A 220 -7.02 -14.74 -5.28
C ALA A 220 -6.63 -16.12 -4.73
N LEU A 221 -5.36 -16.32 -4.34
CA LEU A 221 -4.89 -17.54 -3.70
C LEU A 221 -5.65 -17.79 -2.37
N TRP A 222 -5.66 -16.80 -1.48
CA TRP A 222 -6.28 -16.93 -0.15
C TRP A 222 -7.80 -17.07 -0.21
N ALA A 223 -8.45 -16.39 -1.16
CA ALA A 223 -9.88 -16.47 -1.38
C ALA A 223 -10.36 -17.87 -1.76
N HIS A 224 -9.48 -18.70 -2.33
CA HIS A 224 -9.76 -20.11 -2.62
C HIS A 224 -9.23 -21.08 -1.57
N GLY A 225 -8.67 -20.56 -0.45
CA GLY A 225 -8.10 -21.37 0.63
C GLY A 225 -6.66 -21.80 0.40
N GLY A 226 -6.04 -21.41 -0.73
CA GLY A 226 -4.62 -21.67 -1.01
C GLY A 226 -3.68 -20.84 -0.16
N ASN A 227 -2.47 -21.31 0.05
CA ASN A 227 -1.42 -20.64 0.78
C ASN A 227 -0.05 -20.95 0.17
N LEU A 228 0.89 -20.00 0.29
CA LEU A 228 2.29 -20.24 -0.07
C LEU A 228 2.94 -21.21 0.93
N ILE A 229 2.73 -20.95 2.21
CA ILE A 229 3.26 -21.71 3.35
C ILE A 229 2.16 -22.01 4.36
N ASP A 230 2.33 -23.06 5.14
CA ASP A 230 1.48 -23.38 6.30
C ASP A 230 1.96 -22.65 7.57
N LYS A 231 1.28 -22.91 8.70
CA LYS A 231 1.63 -22.35 10.01
C LYS A 231 3.03 -22.73 10.51
N ASP A 232 3.60 -23.81 9.99
CA ASP A 232 4.94 -24.29 10.32
C ASP A 232 5.98 -23.82 9.29
N ASN A 233 5.61 -22.87 8.43
CA ASN A 233 6.41 -22.30 7.34
C ASN A 233 6.86 -23.33 6.28
N LYS A 234 6.15 -24.45 6.15
CA LYS A 234 6.37 -25.42 5.07
C LYS A 234 5.63 -24.96 3.82
N VAL A 235 6.28 -25.09 2.67
CA VAL A 235 5.69 -24.74 1.37
C VAL A 235 4.53 -25.71 1.04
N VAL A 236 3.33 -25.14 0.85
CA VAL A 236 2.07 -25.86 0.54
C VAL A 236 1.39 -25.33 -0.72
N LEU A 237 2.11 -24.60 -1.55
CA LEU A 237 1.56 -23.90 -2.71
C LEU A 237 0.95 -24.84 -3.75
N ASN A 238 1.50 -26.07 -3.93
CA ASN A 238 1.01 -27.04 -4.89
C ASN A 238 -0.17 -27.83 -4.29
N SER A 239 -1.36 -27.24 -4.33
CA SER A 239 -2.56 -27.78 -3.70
C SER A 239 -3.80 -27.68 -4.60
N PRO A 240 -4.87 -28.47 -4.33
CA PRO A 240 -6.15 -28.34 -5.06
C PRO A 240 -6.76 -26.93 -4.95
N GLU A 241 -6.56 -26.24 -3.83
CA GLU A 241 -7.04 -24.86 -3.59
C GLU A 241 -6.31 -23.89 -4.52
N THR A 242 -5.00 -24.03 -4.68
CA THR A 242 -4.20 -23.24 -5.63
C THR A 242 -4.63 -23.50 -7.07
N ALA A 243 -4.93 -24.73 -7.43
CA ALA A 243 -5.46 -25.05 -8.77
C ALA A 243 -6.79 -24.34 -9.05
N LYS A 244 -7.71 -24.30 -8.07
CA LYS A 244 -8.97 -23.54 -8.19
C LYS A 244 -8.72 -22.04 -8.33
N ALA A 245 -7.75 -21.49 -7.59
CA ALA A 245 -7.37 -20.08 -7.72
C ALA A 245 -6.81 -19.75 -9.11
N LEU A 246 -5.98 -20.63 -9.67
CA LEU A 246 -5.46 -20.49 -11.05
C LEU A 246 -6.58 -20.47 -12.08
N GLU A 247 -7.51 -21.44 -12.03
CA GLU A 247 -8.66 -21.51 -12.94
C GLU A 247 -9.54 -20.25 -12.83
N TYR A 248 -9.81 -19.79 -11.60
CA TYR A 248 -10.59 -18.59 -11.37
C TYR A 248 -9.93 -17.35 -11.97
N VAL A 249 -8.64 -17.14 -11.69
CA VAL A 249 -7.88 -15.99 -12.23
C VAL A 249 -7.79 -16.07 -13.76
N LYS A 250 -7.62 -17.26 -14.33
CA LYS A 250 -7.64 -17.46 -15.79
C LYS A 250 -8.97 -17.04 -16.40
N GLY A 251 -10.09 -17.41 -15.76
CA GLY A 251 -11.41 -16.99 -16.20
C GLY A 251 -11.60 -15.46 -16.16
N LEU A 252 -11.06 -14.78 -15.14
CA LEU A 252 -11.07 -13.31 -15.09
C LEU A 252 -10.17 -12.69 -16.17
N TYR A 253 -8.95 -13.26 -16.33
CA TYR A 253 -7.96 -12.75 -17.27
C TYR A 253 -8.44 -12.82 -18.73
N ASP A 254 -9.22 -13.82 -19.09
CA ASP A 254 -9.78 -13.97 -20.44
C ASP A 254 -10.79 -12.85 -20.79
N ASP A 255 -11.34 -12.19 -19.76
CA ASP A 255 -12.26 -11.05 -19.89
C ASP A 255 -11.57 -9.69 -19.63
N PHE A 256 -10.26 -9.64 -19.37
CA PHE A 256 -9.54 -8.40 -19.19
C PHE A 256 -9.22 -7.69 -20.51
N ILE A 257 -9.00 -6.38 -20.40
CA ILE A 257 -8.38 -5.62 -21.49
C ILE A 257 -7.01 -6.23 -21.85
N PRO A 258 -6.64 -6.32 -23.13
CA PRO A 258 -5.35 -6.89 -23.53
C PRO A 258 -4.13 -6.15 -22.93
N GLY A 259 -3.06 -6.90 -22.71
CA GLY A 259 -1.75 -6.34 -22.33
C GLY A 259 -1.45 -6.30 -20.82
N THR A 260 -2.36 -6.73 -19.95
CA THR A 260 -2.19 -6.66 -18.49
C THR A 260 -1.00 -7.49 -17.96
N ALA A 261 -0.51 -8.46 -18.73
CA ALA A 261 0.69 -9.22 -18.41
C ALA A 261 2.01 -8.41 -18.50
N SER A 262 1.97 -7.24 -19.14
CA SER A 262 3.11 -6.32 -19.23
C SER A 262 2.94 -5.04 -18.41
N TRP A 263 1.87 -4.95 -17.62
CA TRP A 263 1.60 -3.77 -16.81
C TRP A 263 2.54 -3.68 -15.60
N ASN A 264 2.92 -2.44 -15.28
CA ASN A 264 3.52 -2.03 -14.01
C ASN A 264 2.49 -1.24 -13.17
N ASP A 265 2.88 -0.81 -11.96
CA ASP A 265 2.01 -0.11 -11.00
C ASP A 265 1.46 1.26 -11.46
N SER A 266 1.81 1.74 -12.65
CA SER A 266 1.23 2.96 -13.24
C SER A 266 0.34 2.71 -14.45
N SER A 267 0.31 1.48 -14.97
CA SER A 267 -0.36 1.18 -16.24
C SER A 267 -1.88 1.24 -16.12
N ASN A 268 -2.44 0.67 -15.07
CA ASN A 268 -3.88 0.71 -14.78
C ASN A 268 -4.37 2.14 -14.51
N ASN A 269 -3.59 2.98 -13.81
CA ASN A 269 -3.90 4.39 -13.59
C ASN A 269 -4.10 5.12 -14.93
N LYS A 270 -3.16 4.96 -15.85
CA LYS A 270 -3.22 5.58 -17.17
C LYS A 270 -4.42 5.09 -17.98
N ALA A 271 -4.65 3.77 -18.03
CA ALA A 271 -5.75 3.17 -18.77
C ALA A 271 -7.12 3.60 -18.21
N PHE A 272 -7.27 3.67 -16.88
CA PHE A 272 -8.51 4.07 -16.22
C PHE A 272 -8.83 5.56 -16.47
N LEU A 273 -7.84 6.44 -16.28
CA LEU A 273 -7.99 7.88 -16.52
C LEU A 273 -8.23 8.23 -17.99
N ALA A 274 -7.70 7.41 -18.91
CA ALA A 274 -7.97 7.53 -20.35
C ALA A 274 -9.35 6.95 -20.77
N GLY A 275 -10.14 6.39 -19.84
CA GLY A 275 -11.44 5.78 -20.12
C GLY A 275 -11.37 4.45 -20.88
N GLN A 276 -10.21 3.83 -20.96
CA GLN A 276 -9.99 2.52 -21.59
C GLN A 276 -10.32 1.36 -20.65
N LEU A 277 -10.28 1.60 -19.34
CA LEU A 277 -10.46 0.66 -18.27
C LEU A 277 -11.55 1.16 -17.32
N HIS A 278 -12.42 0.28 -16.84
CA HIS A 278 -13.58 0.64 -16.03
C HIS A 278 -13.61 -0.06 -14.66
N LEU A 279 -12.75 -1.03 -14.44
CA LEU A 279 -12.51 -1.70 -13.16
C LEU A 279 -11.05 -2.16 -13.08
N THR A 280 -10.41 -1.88 -11.95
CA THR A 280 -9.06 -2.37 -11.63
C THR A 280 -8.89 -2.49 -10.12
N VAL A 281 -7.84 -3.18 -9.67
CA VAL A 281 -7.38 -3.13 -8.29
C VAL A 281 -6.26 -2.09 -8.20
N ASN A 282 -6.39 -1.13 -7.29
CA ASN A 282 -5.40 -0.06 -7.07
C ASN A 282 -5.61 0.63 -5.72
N GLY A 283 -4.64 1.44 -5.32
CA GLY A 283 -4.84 2.46 -4.29
C GLY A 283 -5.80 3.58 -4.74
N ILE A 284 -6.03 4.55 -3.87
CA ILE A 284 -6.94 5.69 -4.15
C ILE A 284 -6.40 6.69 -5.19
N SER A 285 -5.16 6.51 -5.65
CA SER A 285 -4.45 7.48 -6.52
C SER A 285 -5.20 7.80 -7.82
N ILE A 286 -5.91 6.85 -8.41
CA ILE A 286 -6.74 7.07 -9.60
C ILE A 286 -7.84 8.08 -9.28
N TYR A 287 -8.55 7.90 -8.17
CA TYR A 287 -9.63 8.80 -7.75
C TYR A 287 -9.11 10.20 -7.43
N VAL A 288 -7.97 10.30 -6.72
CA VAL A 288 -7.34 11.58 -6.41
C VAL A 288 -6.99 12.35 -7.69
N THR A 289 -6.38 11.68 -8.67
CA THR A 289 -6.05 12.28 -9.96
C THR A 289 -7.31 12.64 -10.76
N ALA A 290 -8.30 11.74 -10.81
CA ALA A 290 -9.54 11.98 -11.53
C ALA A 290 -10.30 13.21 -11.00
N ARG A 291 -10.34 13.42 -9.67
CA ARG A 291 -10.97 14.64 -9.09
C ARG A 291 -10.35 15.92 -9.62
N LYS A 292 -9.05 15.95 -9.88
CA LYS A 292 -8.32 17.12 -10.38
C LYS A 292 -8.46 17.27 -11.90
N GLU A 293 -8.31 16.18 -12.64
CA GLU A 293 -8.10 16.20 -14.10
C GLU A 293 -9.34 15.80 -14.88
N ASN A 294 -10.20 14.94 -14.33
CA ASN A 294 -11.40 14.45 -14.99
C ASN A 294 -12.54 14.21 -13.97
N PRO A 295 -13.21 15.29 -13.50
CA PRO A 295 -14.25 15.18 -12.47
C PRO A 295 -15.41 14.23 -12.82
N GLN A 296 -15.74 14.06 -14.10
CA GLN A 296 -16.79 13.13 -14.54
C GLN A 296 -16.42 11.68 -14.27
N ILE A 297 -15.12 11.32 -14.44
CA ILE A 297 -14.63 10.01 -14.04
C ILE A 297 -14.72 9.87 -12.53
N ALA A 298 -14.25 10.85 -11.76
CA ALA A 298 -14.28 10.80 -10.31
C ALA A 298 -15.72 10.67 -9.74
N GLU A 299 -16.68 11.36 -10.33
CA GLU A 299 -18.10 11.28 -9.94
C GLU A 299 -18.65 9.85 -10.09
N ASP A 300 -18.33 9.20 -11.21
CA ASP A 300 -18.76 7.83 -11.54
C ASP A 300 -17.91 6.72 -10.87
N MET A 301 -16.79 7.07 -10.24
CA MET A 301 -15.97 6.07 -9.51
C MET A 301 -16.57 5.71 -8.16
N ASN A 302 -16.35 4.47 -7.74
CA ASN A 302 -16.48 4.01 -6.38
C ASN A 302 -15.41 2.98 -6.04
N HIS A 303 -15.29 2.64 -4.75
CA HIS A 303 -14.31 1.71 -4.23
C HIS A 303 -14.98 0.61 -3.43
N ALA A 304 -14.42 -0.59 -3.51
CA ALA A 304 -14.88 -1.74 -2.75
C ALA A 304 -13.70 -2.60 -2.33
N HIS A 305 -13.85 -3.31 -1.22
CA HIS A 305 -12.95 -4.41 -0.89
C HIS A 305 -13.07 -5.53 -1.92
N LEU A 306 -12.00 -6.29 -2.10
CA LEU A 306 -12.04 -7.52 -2.86
C LEU A 306 -13.05 -8.48 -2.22
N PRO A 307 -13.77 -9.30 -3.01
CA PRO A 307 -14.79 -10.20 -2.50
C PRO A 307 -14.30 -11.18 -1.45
N ALA A 308 -15.22 -11.65 -0.62
CA ALA A 308 -14.93 -12.69 0.35
C ALA A 308 -14.60 -14.01 -0.34
N GLY A 309 -13.66 -14.75 0.23
CA GLY A 309 -13.28 -16.08 -0.22
C GLY A 309 -14.31 -17.16 0.13
N VAL A 310 -13.98 -18.40 -0.19
CA VAL A 310 -14.84 -19.59 0.04
C VAL A 310 -15.19 -19.83 1.51
N ASP A 311 -14.46 -19.24 2.44
CA ASP A 311 -14.74 -19.28 3.89
C ASP A 311 -15.53 -18.05 4.40
N GLY A 312 -16.01 -17.19 3.50
CA GLY A 312 -16.78 -15.99 3.83
C GLY A 312 -15.94 -14.82 4.36
N LYS A 313 -14.60 -14.89 4.28
CA LYS A 313 -13.70 -13.84 4.77
C LYS A 313 -12.94 -13.17 3.62
N THR A 314 -12.81 -11.84 3.70
CA THR A 314 -11.92 -11.09 2.83
C THR A 314 -10.51 -11.04 3.46
N ARG A 315 -9.49 -11.35 2.67
CA ARG A 315 -8.07 -11.23 3.04
C ARG A 315 -7.36 -10.48 1.95
N GLU A 316 -6.73 -9.39 2.28
CA GLU A 316 -6.09 -8.50 1.32
C GLU A 316 -4.62 -8.31 1.68
N LEU A 317 -3.75 -8.46 0.70
CA LEU A 317 -2.36 -8.04 0.81
C LEU A 317 -2.28 -6.57 0.41
N ASN A 318 -2.34 -5.68 1.39
CA ASN A 318 -2.20 -4.26 1.14
C ASN A 318 -0.73 -3.84 1.19
N LEU A 319 -0.35 -2.88 0.35
CA LEU A 319 1.02 -2.45 0.20
C LEU A 319 1.45 -1.63 1.43
N SER A 320 2.12 -2.28 2.35
CA SER A 320 2.71 -1.67 3.55
C SER A 320 3.96 -0.85 3.20
N PHE A 321 4.17 0.23 3.96
CA PHE A 321 5.29 1.15 3.82
C PHE A 321 6.12 1.21 5.10
N PRO A 322 6.97 0.24 5.38
CA PRO A 322 7.88 0.29 6.53
C PRO A 322 9.08 1.20 6.23
N VAL A 323 9.50 1.96 7.25
CA VAL A 323 10.82 2.60 7.27
C VAL A 323 11.78 1.67 7.97
N LEU A 324 12.86 1.28 7.28
CA LEU A 324 14.01 0.64 7.87
C LEU A 324 15.17 1.62 8.00
N VAL A 325 15.98 1.45 9.03
CA VAL A 325 17.24 2.15 9.26
C VAL A 325 18.35 1.11 9.24
N PHE A 326 19.36 1.32 8.40
CA PHE A 326 20.50 0.40 8.34
C PHE A 326 21.40 0.57 9.56
N ASN A 327 21.89 -0.54 10.13
CA ASN A 327 22.75 -0.54 11.33
C ASN A 327 24.19 -0.08 11.08
N PHE A 328 24.59 0.06 9.82
CA PHE A 328 25.87 0.66 9.43
C PHE A 328 25.83 2.18 9.29
N THR A 329 24.65 2.83 9.47
CA THR A 329 24.55 4.29 9.48
C THR A 329 25.43 4.90 10.57
N LYS A 330 26.03 6.05 10.29
CA LYS A 330 26.76 6.85 11.26
C LYS A 330 25.84 7.74 12.10
N TYR A 331 24.55 7.77 11.78
CA TYR A 331 23.56 8.69 12.34
C TYR A 331 22.31 7.99 12.87
N PRO A 332 22.44 6.94 13.72
CA PRO A 332 21.28 6.18 14.19
C PRO A 332 20.32 7.01 15.01
N GLN A 333 20.81 7.99 15.81
CA GLN A 333 19.94 8.85 16.60
C GLN A 333 19.17 9.83 15.72
N ALA A 334 19.78 10.37 14.67
CA ALA A 334 19.10 11.25 13.71
C ALA A 334 18.03 10.49 12.93
N CYS A 335 18.28 9.24 12.51
CA CYS A 335 17.30 8.40 11.84
C CYS A 335 16.12 8.05 12.77
N LYS A 336 16.38 7.67 14.03
CA LYS A 336 15.35 7.41 15.04
C LYS A 336 14.52 8.65 15.34
N ALA A 337 15.17 9.79 15.55
CA ALA A 337 14.52 11.07 15.78
C ALA A 337 13.61 11.47 14.63
N PHE A 338 14.08 11.34 13.38
CA PHE A 338 13.28 11.66 12.21
C PHE A 338 12.06 10.74 12.08
N THR A 339 12.23 9.44 12.28
CA THR A 339 11.12 8.47 12.21
C THR A 339 10.06 8.76 13.29
N ALA A 340 10.49 9.05 14.53
CA ALA A 340 9.59 9.41 15.61
C ALA A 340 8.85 10.73 15.30
N PHE A 341 9.59 11.77 14.88
CA PHE A 341 9.01 13.06 14.52
C PHE A 341 7.99 12.95 13.39
N LEU A 342 8.29 12.18 12.35
CA LEU A 342 7.44 12.01 11.17
C LEU A 342 6.04 11.51 11.54
N LEU A 343 5.95 10.63 12.53
CA LEU A 343 4.70 9.98 12.95
C LEU A 343 4.01 10.69 14.16
N GLU A 344 4.50 11.86 14.57
CA GLU A 344 3.83 12.67 15.59
C GLU A 344 2.50 13.23 15.08
N PRO A 345 1.47 13.38 15.95
CA PRO A 345 0.14 13.81 15.52
C PRO A 345 0.08 15.14 14.77
N ASN A 346 0.92 16.08 15.15
CA ASN A 346 0.88 17.45 14.60
C ASN A 346 1.30 17.52 13.13
N GLN A 347 2.15 16.63 12.64
CA GLN A 347 2.51 16.55 11.23
C GLN A 347 1.90 15.35 10.51
N TYR A 348 1.68 14.24 11.20
CA TYR A 348 1.16 13.04 10.56
C TYR A 348 -0.30 13.20 10.14
N ASN A 349 -1.17 13.80 10.98
CA ASN A 349 -2.56 14.08 10.59
C ASN A 349 -2.66 15.00 9.36
N PRO A 350 -2.01 16.19 9.31
CA PRO A 350 -2.02 17.01 8.09
C PRO A 350 -1.43 16.30 6.86
N TRP A 351 -0.47 15.41 7.08
CA TRP A 351 0.12 14.65 5.99
C TRP A 351 -0.82 13.58 5.43
N ILE A 352 -1.57 12.84 6.28
CA ILE A 352 -2.64 11.93 5.86
C ILE A 352 -3.71 12.69 5.05
N GLU A 353 -4.09 13.87 5.49
CA GLU A 353 -5.05 14.73 4.78
C GLU A 353 -4.52 15.16 3.41
N ALA A 354 -3.25 15.56 3.33
CA ALA A 354 -2.60 15.90 2.07
C ALA A 354 -2.50 14.67 1.13
N ALA A 355 -2.32 13.48 1.70
CA ALA A 355 -2.31 12.22 0.96
C ALA A 355 -3.70 11.80 0.46
N GLN A 356 -4.77 12.46 0.90
CA GLN A 356 -6.15 12.26 0.42
C GLN A 356 -6.62 10.80 0.49
N GLY A 357 -6.23 10.07 1.55
CA GLY A 357 -6.56 8.66 1.74
C GLY A 357 -5.55 7.66 1.16
N TYR A 358 -4.44 8.12 0.56
CA TYR A 358 -3.38 7.24 0.06
C TYR A 358 -2.55 6.58 1.18
N LEU A 359 -2.52 7.17 2.36
CA LEU A 359 -1.78 6.68 3.53
C LEU A 359 -2.75 6.19 4.60
N SER A 360 -3.09 4.91 4.61
CA SER A 360 -3.85 4.27 5.69
C SER A 360 -2.91 3.96 6.86
N PRO A 361 -3.24 4.41 8.11
CA PRO A 361 -2.33 4.32 9.23
C PRO A 361 -2.35 2.95 9.93
N PHE A 362 -1.19 2.52 10.43
CA PHE A 362 -1.07 1.37 11.34
C PHE A 362 -1.25 1.74 12.82
N LEU A 363 -1.07 3.02 13.17
CA LEU A 363 -1.33 3.56 14.51
C LEU A 363 -2.81 3.94 14.65
N LEU A 364 -3.48 3.38 15.67
CA LEU A 364 -4.94 3.33 15.72
C LEU A 364 -5.62 4.70 15.91
N ASP A 365 -4.97 5.67 16.56
CA ASP A 365 -5.59 7.00 16.71
C ASP A 365 -5.77 7.73 15.37
N TYR A 366 -4.94 7.46 14.38
CA TYR A 366 -5.04 8.11 13.07
C TYR A 366 -6.18 7.58 12.19
N THR A 367 -6.79 6.44 12.56
CA THR A 367 -8.04 5.97 11.93
C THR A 367 -9.23 6.89 12.23
N LYS A 368 -9.09 7.79 13.22
CA LYS A 368 -10.08 8.80 13.59
C LYS A 368 -9.97 10.10 12.79
N ASN A 369 -8.97 10.22 11.91
CA ASN A 369 -8.78 11.42 11.10
C ASN A 369 -10.02 11.68 10.23
N PRO A 370 -10.52 12.96 10.16
CA PRO A 370 -11.71 13.31 9.39
C PRO A 370 -11.67 12.97 7.90
N ILE A 371 -10.48 12.82 7.30
CA ILE A 371 -10.33 12.45 5.88
C ILE A 371 -11.08 11.16 5.52
N TRP A 372 -11.21 10.24 6.48
CA TRP A 372 -11.87 8.95 6.27
C TRP A 372 -13.40 9.02 6.17
N THR A 373 -14.00 10.12 6.65
CA THR A 373 -15.46 10.31 6.68
C THR A 373 -15.93 11.53 5.91
N SER A 374 -15.04 12.46 5.56
CA SER A 374 -15.37 13.67 4.81
C SER A 374 -15.80 13.39 3.36
N ASP A 375 -15.30 12.32 2.78
CA ASP A 375 -15.71 11.77 1.50
C ASP A 375 -16.00 10.27 1.67
N PRO A 376 -17.23 9.80 1.44
CA PRO A 376 -17.57 8.37 1.58
C PRO A 376 -16.69 7.44 0.73
N LYS A 377 -16.13 7.95 -0.38
CA LYS A 377 -15.24 7.19 -1.25
C LYS A 377 -13.85 6.96 -0.62
N ASN A 378 -13.47 7.74 0.41
CA ASN A 378 -12.25 7.50 1.19
C ASN A 378 -12.45 6.46 2.29
N THR A 379 -13.68 6.26 2.76
CA THR A 379 -13.97 5.40 3.93
C THR A 379 -13.40 3.99 3.82
N PRO A 380 -13.48 3.28 2.68
CA PRO A 380 -12.91 1.93 2.55
C PRO A 380 -11.39 1.89 2.80
N TYR A 381 -10.68 2.99 2.54
CA TYR A 381 -9.22 3.05 2.72
C TYR A 381 -8.76 3.27 4.16
N ARG A 382 -9.66 3.64 5.09
CA ARG A 382 -9.34 3.85 6.51
C ARG A 382 -8.70 2.64 7.16
N ASP A 383 -9.27 1.47 6.90
CA ASP A 383 -8.95 0.25 7.62
C ASP A 383 -7.98 -0.67 6.87
N VAL A 384 -7.52 -0.24 5.69
CA VAL A 384 -6.63 -1.01 4.82
C VAL A 384 -5.36 -1.47 5.53
N ALA A 385 -4.71 -0.58 6.30
CA ALA A 385 -3.52 -0.95 7.05
C ALA A 385 -3.86 -1.89 8.21
N VAL A 386 -4.96 -1.64 8.91
CA VAL A 386 -5.39 -2.44 10.07
C VAL A 386 -5.76 -3.87 9.67
N LEU A 387 -6.37 -4.04 8.50
CA LEU A 387 -6.84 -5.33 7.97
C LEU A 387 -5.81 -6.06 7.10
N ALA A 388 -4.65 -5.43 6.84
CA ALA A 388 -3.63 -5.99 5.96
C ALA A 388 -3.12 -7.35 6.44
N GLN A 389 -3.11 -8.34 5.52
CA GLN A 389 -2.39 -9.60 5.71
C GLN A 389 -0.92 -9.41 5.33
N THR A 390 -0.02 -10.15 5.98
CA THR A 390 1.38 -10.23 5.53
C THR A 390 1.52 -11.22 4.37
N PRO A 391 2.60 -11.15 3.57
CA PRO A 391 2.86 -12.12 2.50
C PRO A 391 2.96 -13.57 2.97
N ALA A 392 3.25 -13.78 4.25
CA ALA A 392 3.28 -15.11 4.86
C ALA A 392 1.88 -15.76 4.98
N GLY A 393 0.78 -14.98 4.83
CA GLY A 393 -0.57 -15.50 4.97
C GLY A 393 -0.81 -16.08 6.37
N ILE A 394 -0.99 -17.39 6.46
CA ILE A 394 -1.18 -18.12 7.74
C ILE A 394 0.14 -18.53 8.42
N GLY A 395 1.27 -18.41 7.71
CA GLY A 395 2.60 -18.67 8.26
C GLY A 395 3.18 -17.48 9.01
N GLN A 396 4.43 -17.61 9.43
CA GLN A 396 5.14 -16.53 10.14
C GLN A 396 5.92 -15.66 9.16
N MET A 397 5.86 -14.34 9.38
CA MET A 397 6.65 -13.39 8.62
C MET A 397 8.14 -13.54 8.96
N GLY A 398 8.98 -13.56 7.93
CA GLY A 398 10.43 -13.69 8.04
C GLY A 398 11.12 -13.48 6.69
N GLU A 399 12.45 -13.69 6.67
CA GLU A 399 13.27 -13.46 5.47
C GLU A 399 12.76 -14.23 4.25
N ASN A 400 12.41 -15.52 4.43
CA ASN A 400 11.96 -16.37 3.32
C ASN A 400 10.61 -15.90 2.74
N ALA A 401 9.64 -15.50 3.57
CA ALA A 401 8.38 -14.97 3.10
C ALA A 401 8.57 -13.62 2.38
N ALA A 402 9.47 -12.78 2.88
CA ALA A 402 9.85 -11.54 2.23
C ALA A 402 10.55 -11.78 0.88
N ALA A 403 11.42 -12.79 0.79
CA ALA A 403 12.09 -13.15 -0.46
C ALA A 403 11.09 -13.71 -1.48
N ALA A 404 10.12 -14.51 -1.07
CA ALA A 404 9.14 -15.10 -1.98
C ALA A 404 8.26 -14.06 -2.69
N ILE A 405 7.83 -13.00 -1.97
CA ILE A 405 7.08 -11.90 -2.60
C ILE A 405 7.99 -11.03 -3.47
N ALA A 406 9.21 -10.78 -3.02
CA ALA A 406 10.21 -9.99 -3.72
C ALA A 406 10.64 -10.63 -5.05
N ASP A 407 10.71 -11.96 -5.09
CA ASP A 407 11.04 -12.75 -6.28
C ASP A 407 9.80 -13.09 -7.14
N PHE A 408 8.64 -12.51 -6.84
CA PHE A 408 7.40 -12.67 -7.59
C PHE A 408 6.93 -14.13 -7.76
N VAL A 409 7.27 -15.03 -6.82
CA VAL A 409 7.00 -16.48 -6.94
C VAL A 409 5.53 -16.77 -7.27
N LEU A 410 4.60 -16.07 -6.60
CA LEU A 410 3.17 -16.25 -6.82
C LEU A 410 2.71 -15.61 -8.13
N VAL A 411 3.20 -14.41 -8.42
CA VAL A 411 2.84 -13.66 -9.64
C VAL A 411 3.23 -14.46 -10.88
N ASP A 412 4.45 -15.00 -10.91
CA ASP A 412 4.93 -15.81 -12.05
C ASP A 412 4.08 -17.07 -12.26
N MET A 413 3.63 -17.72 -11.20
CA MET A 413 2.74 -18.88 -11.29
C MET A 413 1.43 -18.53 -12.03
N PHE A 414 0.77 -17.45 -11.60
CA PHE A 414 -0.46 -17.00 -12.24
C PHE A 414 -0.22 -16.48 -13.66
N ALA A 415 0.83 -15.68 -13.87
CA ALA A 415 1.15 -15.14 -15.18
C ALA A 415 1.45 -16.22 -16.21
N ASN A 416 2.24 -17.24 -15.86
CA ASN A 416 2.58 -18.33 -16.77
C ASN A 416 1.35 -19.15 -17.17
N TYR A 417 0.46 -19.44 -16.22
CA TYR A 417 -0.78 -20.13 -16.49
C TYR A 417 -1.75 -19.27 -17.32
N CYS A 418 -2.03 -18.06 -16.92
CA CYS A 418 -2.98 -17.18 -17.60
C CYS A 418 -2.57 -16.86 -19.03
N THR A 419 -1.27 -16.70 -19.31
CA THR A 419 -0.75 -16.45 -20.66
C THR A 419 -0.57 -17.71 -21.51
N GLY A 420 -0.84 -18.90 -20.97
CA GLY A 420 -0.68 -20.17 -21.66
C GLY A 420 0.77 -20.63 -21.86
N ARG A 421 1.73 -20.06 -21.14
CA ARG A 421 3.14 -20.49 -21.14
C ARG A 421 3.31 -21.85 -20.45
N GLU A 422 2.54 -22.10 -19.41
CA GLU A 422 2.53 -23.35 -18.64
C GLU A 422 1.08 -23.78 -18.39
N ASP A 423 0.82 -25.09 -18.32
CA ASP A 423 -0.42 -25.60 -17.77
C ASP A 423 -0.46 -25.46 -16.24
N ALA A 424 -1.63 -25.59 -15.62
CA ALA A 424 -1.81 -25.38 -14.19
C ALA A 424 -0.88 -26.25 -13.33
N LYS A 425 -0.72 -27.52 -13.69
CA LYS A 425 0.16 -28.47 -12.98
C LYS A 425 1.61 -28.05 -13.06
N THR A 426 2.07 -27.63 -14.21
CA THR A 426 3.46 -27.19 -14.45
C THR A 426 3.71 -25.87 -13.72
N ALA A 427 2.80 -24.89 -13.81
CA ALA A 427 2.92 -23.60 -13.13
C ALA A 427 3.01 -23.77 -11.60
N MET A 428 2.13 -24.58 -10.99
CA MET A 428 2.20 -24.88 -9.56
C MET A 428 3.50 -25.57 -9.16
N ALA A 429 3.95 -26.59 -9.95
CA ALA A 429 5.18 -27.29 -9.66
C ALA A 429 6.43 -26.42 -9.82
N SER A 430 6.42 -25.48 -10.77
CA SER A 430 7.51 -24.48 -10.96
C SER A 430 7.58 -23.50 -9.80
N ALA A 431 6.44 -22.96 -9.38
CA ALA A 431 6.33 -22.05 -8.23
C ALA A 431 6.71 -22.75 -6.91
N GLU A 432 6.25 -23.99 -6.70
CA GLU A 432 6.62 -24.80 -5.52
C GLU A 432 8.14 -25.04 -5.45
N ARG A 433 8.79 -25.37 -6.58
CA ARG A 433 10.26 -25.52 -6.62
C ARG A 433 10.98 -24.23 -6.29
N SER A 434 10.49 -23.08 -6.78
CA SER A 434 11.04 -21.76 -6.47
C SER A 434 10.87 -21.43 -4.98
N ALA A 435 9.67 -21.61 -4.44
CA ALA A 435 9.41 -21.44 -3.01
C ALA A 435 10.28 -22.35 -2.15
N LYS A 436 10.40 -23.63 -2.46
CA LYS A 436 11.24 -24.59 -1.72
C LYS A 436 12.74 -24.26 -1.75
N ARG A 437 13.23 -23.51 -2.73
CA ARG A 437 14.62 -23.00 -2.73
C ARG A 437 14.81 -21.85 -1.74
N ILE A 438 13.77 -21.03 -1.55
CA ILE A 438 13.76 -19.90 -0.62
C ILE A 438 13.59 -20.39 0.83
N PHE A 439 12.68 -21.33 1.05
CA PHE A 439 12.33 -21.87 2.37
C PHE A 439 13.21 -23.09 2.79
N ARG A 440 14.45 -23.11 2.39
CA ARG A 440 15.41 -24.17 2.78
C ARG A 440 15.89 -24.04 4.21
#